data_30f92ca39815aa5ff2771b7a5115654a
#
_entry.id   30f92ca39815aa5ff2771b7a5115654a
#
_cell.length_a   1.000
_cell.length_b   1.000
_cell.length_c   1.000
_cell.angle_alpha   90.00
_cell.angle_beta   90.00
_cell.angle_gamma   90.00
#
_symmetry.space_group_name_H-M   'P 1'
#
loop_
_entity.id
_entity.type
_entity.pdbx_description
1 polymer ?
#
loop_
_entity_poly.entity_id
_entity_poly.type
_entity_poly.pdbx_seq_one_letter_code
_entity_poly.pdbx_strand_id
1 'polypeptide(L)'
;TVLYQPRRQGKTAALNRALPYVNTPYVIFTDANTMLNPEAVTEIVRCFNDPKVGCVAGEKRVAAAAASGAAATEGAYWKYESKLKDWDYRLYSAVGAAGELFAVRRSLWRTMPEDTLLDDFVCSMLIAADGYKIAYCKEAYALETPSADMGEEGKRKRRIAAGGLQSVWRLRKLLNPFRYGVLWFQYVSHRV
;
A
#
# COMPACT_ATOMS: atom_id res chain seq x y z
N THR A 1 17.08 -17.31 3.80
CA THR A 1 18.29 -16.56 3.37
C THR A 1 18.30 -15.20 4.07
N VAL A 2 19.39 -14.81 4.73
CA VAL A 2 19.59 -13.50 5.33
C VAL A 2 20.42 -12.66 4.37
N LEU A 3 19.89 -11.49 4.00
CA LEU A 3 20.61 -10.52 3.18
C LEU A 3 21.08 -9.38 4.07
N TYR A 4 22.37 -9.25 4.26
CA TYR A 4 22.97 -8.22 5.10
C TYR A 4 23.65 -7.14 4.27
N GLN A 5 23.55 -5.90 4.72
CA GLN A 5 24.30 -4.77 4.19
C GLN A 5 24.70 -3.85 5.33
N PRO A 6 26.01 -3.52 5.47
CA PRO A 6 26.52 -2.71 6.60
C PRO A 6 25.91 -1.30 6.64
N ARG A 7 25.68 -0.69 5.47
CA ARG A 7 25.18 0.68 5.36
C ARG A 7 23.65 0.67 5.22
N ARG A 8 22.96 1.40 6.09
CA ARG A 8 21.50 1.60 6.01
C ARG A 8 21.16 2.51 4.80
N GLN A 9 20.35 2.00 3.87
CA GLN A 9 19.92 2.70 2.65
C GLN A 9 18.40 2.86 2.53
N GLY A 10 17.66 2.52 3.59
CA GLY A 10 16.20 2.63 3.62
C GLY A 10 15.45 1.38 3.16
N LYS A 11 14.10 1.44 3.28
CA LYS A 11 13.19 0.32 2.99
C LYS A 11 13.23 -0.06 1.51
N THR A 12 13.11 0.92 0.62
CA THR A 12 13.08 0.69 -0.84
C THR A 12 14.34 0.00 -1.35
N ALA A 13 15.52 0.42 -0.89
CA ALA A 13 16.77 -0.24 -1.24
C ALA A 13 16.83 -1.70 -0.77
N ALA A 14 16.31 -1.97 0.45
CA ALA A 14 16.22 -3.34 0.98
C ALA A 14 15.27 -4.21 0.14
N LEU A 15 14.11 -3.68 -0.26
CA LEU A 15 13.16 -4.38 -1.12
C LEU A 15 13.76 -4.67 -2.50
N ASN A 16 14.35 -3.67 -3.15
CA ASN A 16 15.02 -3.85 -4.45
C ASN A 16 16.08 -4.95 -4.41
N ARG A 17 16.82 -5.05 -3.29
CA ARG A 17 17.83 -6.10 -3.11
C ARG A 17 17.23 -7.48 -2.84
N ALA A 18 16.12 -7.55 -2.11
CA ALA A 18 15.52 -8.82 -1.71
C ALA A 18 14.71 -9.49 -2.83
N LEU A 19 13.99 -8.72 -3.63
CA LEU A 19 13.07 -9.22 -4.64
C LEU A 19 13.70 -10.15 -5.72
N PRO A 20 14.95 -9.94 -6.17
CA PRO A 20 15.59 -10.89 -7.09
C PRO A 20 15.72 -12.32 -6.57
N TYR A 21 15.75 -12.50 -5.24
CA TYR A 21 15.86 -13.82 -4.61
C TYR A 21 14.50 -14.50 -4.36
N VAL A 22 13.39 -13.81 -4.65
CA VAL A 22 12.04 -14.37 -4.50
C VAL A 22 11.66 -15.13 -5.75
N ASN A 23 11.31 -16.42 -5.60
CA ASN A 23 10.94 -17.32 -6.71
C ASN A 23 9.44 -17.67 -6.72
N THR A 24 8.66 -17.16 -5.76
CA THR A 24 7.20 -17.37 -5.68
C THR A 24 6.46 -16.46 -6.67
N PRO A 25 5.26 -16.87 -7.17
CA PRO A 25 4.48 -16.07 -8.11
C PRO A 25 3.93 -14.79 -7.49
N TYR A 26 3.74 -14.77 -6.18
CA TYR A 26 3.23 -13.62 -5.41
C TYR A 26 4.19 -13.25 -4.29
N VAL A 27 4.23 -11.97 -3.96
CA VAL A 27 5.01 -11.43 -2.84
C VAL A 27 4.07 -10.64 -1.95
N ILE A 28 4.06 -10.95 -0.67
CA ILE A 28 3.29 -10.23 0.35
C ILE A 28 4.26 -9.39 1.16
N PHE A 29 3.94 -8.12 1.31
CA PHE A 29 4.68 -7.16 2.12
C PHE A 29 3.87 -6.83 3.37
N THR A 30 4.55 -6.76 4.49
CA THR A 30 3.96 -6.36 5.77
C THR A 30 5.00 -5.61 6.61
N ASP A 31 4.55 -4.69 7.43
CA ASP A 31 5.42 -4.00 8.37
C ASP A 31 5.69 -4.90 9.60
N ALA A 32 6.88 -4.78 10.19
CA ALA A 32 7.33 -5.65 11.27
C ALA A 32 6.56 -5.47 12.59
N ASN A 33 5.83 -4.37 12.74
CA ASN A 33 5.02 -4.02 13.91
C ASN A 33 3.52 -4.32 13.74
N THR A 34 3.14 -5.05 12.70
CA THR A 34 1.75 -5.40 12.43
C THR A 34 1.50 -6.90 12.66
N MET A 35 0.29 -7.23 13.12
CA MET A 35 -0.17 -8.61 13.25
C MET A 35 -1.23 -8.90 12.21
N LEU A 36 -1.02 -9.95 11.42
CA LEU A 36 -1.96 -10.37 10.37
C LEU A 36 -3.01 -11.31 10.98
N ASN A 37 -4.24 -11.27 10.42
CA ASN A 37 -5.21 -12.32 10.75
C ASN A 37 -4.80 -13.68 10.13
N PRO A 38 -5.22 -14.80 10.71
CA PRO A 38 -4.80 -16.13 10.26
C PRO A 38 -5.08 -16.42 8.80
N GLU A 39 -6.18 -15.89 8.25
CA GLU A 39 -6.64 -16.12 6.90
C GLU A 39 -6.02 -15.15 5.88
N ALA A 40 -5.28 -14.12 6.31
CA ALA A 40 -4.80 -13.01 5.47
C ALA A 40 -4.10 -13.48 4.21
N VAL A 41 -3.19 -14.45 4.31
CA VAL A 41 -2.44 -14.97 3.16
C VAL A 41 -3.38 -15.66 2.16
N THR A 42 -4.31 -16.47 2.65
CA THR A 42 -5.27 -17.21 1.82
C THR A 42 -6.19 -16.25 1.08
N GLU A 43 -6.72 -15.24 1.77
CA GLU A 43 -7.63 -14.26 1.17
C GLU A 43 -6.92 -13.38 0.12
N ILE A 44 -5.68 -12.97 0.38
CA ILE A 44 -4.85 -12.26 -0.60
C ILE A 44 -4.63 -13.12 -1.86
N VAL A 45 -4.25 -14.39 -1.68
CA VAL A 45 -3.98 -15.27 -2.83
C VAL A 45 -5.25 -15.51 -3.65
N ARG A 46 -6.42 -15.61 -3.01
CA ARG A 46 -7.72 -15.71 -3.72
C ARG A 46 -7.99 -14.54 -4.66
N CYS A 47 -7.61 -13.31 -4.28
CA CYS A 47 -7.78 -12.14 -5.15
C CYS A 47 -7.03 -12.27 -6.47
N PHE A 48 -5.90 -12.99 -6.49
CA PHE A 48 -5.11 -13.21 -7.70
C PHE A 48 -5.71 -14.26 -8.66
N ASN A 49 -6.84 -14.91 -8.33
CA ASN A 49 -7.55 -15.75 -9.28
C ASN A 49 -8.12 -14.92 -10.46
N ASP A 50 -8.37 -13.63 -10.27
CA ASP A 50 -8.61 -12.72 -11.38
C ASP A 50 -7.25 -12.34 -12.03
N PRO A 51 -7.01 -12.70 -13.30
CA PRO A 51 -5.76 -12.38 -13.99
C PRO A 51 -5.54 -10.87 -14.18
N LYS A 52 -6.61 -10.07 -14.08
CA LYS A 52 -6.52 -8.61 -14.15
C LYS A 52 -6.00 -7.98 -12.84
N VAL A 53 -6.00 -8.72 -11.73
CA VAL A 53 -5.47 -8.24 -10.45
C VAL A 53 -3.95 -8.41 -10.46
N GLY A 54 -3.25 -7.30 -10.42
CA GLY A 54 -1.77 -7.25 -10.34
C GLY A 54 -1.25 -6.94 -8.94
N CYS A 55 -2.07 -6.28 -8.13
CA CYS A 55 -1.78 -5.92 -6.76
C CYS A 55 -3.02 -6.15 -5.87
N VAL A 56 -2.80 -6.49 -4.62
CA VAL A 56 -3.85 -6.62 -3.59
C VAL A 56 -3.50 -5.72 -2.42
N ALA A 57 -4.39 -4.82 -2.05
CA ALA A 57 -4.30 -4.01 -0.84
C ALA A 57 -5.12 -4.68 0.27
N GLY A 58 -4.49 -5.00 1.38
CA GLY A 58 -5.17 -5.46 2.59
C GLY A 58 -5.78 -4.30 3.37
N GLU A 59 -6.55 -4.65 4.39
CA GLU A 59 -7.18 -3.73 5.31
C GLU A 59 -6.23 -3.37 6.46
N LYS A 60 -6.15 -2.09 6.79
CA LYS A 60 -5.52 -1.65 8.04
C LYS A 60 -6.56 -1.56 9.13
N ARG A 61 -6.30 -2.21 10.27
CA ARG A 61 -7.09 -2.06 11.49
C ARG A 61 -6.21 -1.58 12.62
N VAL A 62 -6.69 -0.60 13.36
CA VAL A 62 -6.02 -0.13 14.57
C VAL A 62 -6.63 -0.90 15.76
N ALA A 63 -5.78 -1.52 16.57
CA ALA A 63 -6.24 -2.19 17.78
C ALA A 63 -6.94 -1.16 18.68
N ALA A 64 -8.13 -1.51 19.19
CA ALA A 64 -8.90 -0.65 20.09
C ALA A 64 -8.14 -0.49 21.42
N ALA A 65 -7.18 0.40 21.48
CA ALA A 65 -6.69 0.93 22.74
C ALA A 65 -7.78 1.84 23.31
N ALA A 66 -8.00 1.76 24.61
CA ALA A 66 -9.04 2.44 25.35
C ALA A 66 -9.29 3.87 24.83
N ALA A 67 -10.51 4.12 24.38
CA ALA A 67 -10.94 5.27 23.63
C ALA A 67 -10.72 6.58 24.40
N SER A 68 -9.66 7.30 24.08
CA SER A 68 -9.51 8.72 24.45
C SER A 68 -9.22 9.53 23.20
N GLY A 69 -10.10 10.48 22.90
CA GLY A 69 -9.97 11.58 21.94
C GLY A 69 -9.29 11.30 20.60
N ALA A 70 -7.96 11.28 20.56
CA ALA A 70 -7.17 11.11 19.33
C ALA A 70 -7.33 9.74 18.68
N ALA A 71 -7.41 8.67 19.47
CA ALA A 71 -7.59 7.30 18.95
C ALA A 71 -8.97 7.07 18.32
N ALA A 72 -10.02 7.74 18.83
CA ALA A 72 -11.35 7.70 18.24
C ALA A 72 -11.39 8.39 16.87
N THR A 73 -10.70 9.53 16.73
CA THR A 73 -10.58 10.28 15.46
C THR A 73 -9.80 9.47 14.42
N GLU A 74 -8.71 8.83 14.84
CA GLU A 74 -7.92 7.96 13.96
C GLU A 74 -8.75 6.77 13.48
N GLY A 75 -9.49 6.10 14.38
CA GLY A 75 -10.39 5.00 14.03
C GLY A 75 -11.50 5.39 13.04
N ALA A 76 -12.08 6.59 13.19
CA ALA A 76 -13.08 7.12 12.25
C ALA A 76 -12.46 7.41 10.87
N TYR A 77 -11.26 7.99 10.83
CA TYR A 77 -10.52 8.23 9.58
C TYR A 77 -10.26 6.92 8.83
N TRP A 78 -9.76 5.88 9.51
CA TRP A 78 -9.48 4.60 8.86
C TRP A 78 -10.75 3.90 8.36
N LYS A 79 -11.86 4.00 9.07
CA LYS A 79 -13.17 3.51 8.58
C LYS A 79 -13.62 4.22 7.31
N TYR A 80 -13.39 5.52 7.22
CA TYR A 80 -13.69 6.30 6.02
C TYR A 80 -12.79 5.89 4.86
N GLU A 81 -11.48 5.80 5.09
CA GLU A 81 -10.48 5.37 4.08
C GLU A 81 -10.79 3.96 3.55
N SER A 82 -11.17 3.03 4.43
CA SER A 82 -11.60 1.67 4.05
C SER A 82 -12.82 1.68 3.14
N LYS A 83 -13.81 2.53 3.43
CA LYS A 83 -14.99 2.69 2.56
C LYS A 83 -14.62 3.26 1.20
N LEU A 84 -13.73 4.24 1.14
CA LEU A 84 -13.25 4.80 -0.13
C LEU A 84 -12.54 3.73 -0.96
N LYS A 85 -11.66 2.93 -0.36
CA LYS A 85 -10.98 1.82 -1.06
C LYS A 85 -11.98 0.79 -1.59
N ASP A 86 -13.02 0.43 -0.81
CA ASP A 86 -14.07 -0.49 -1.25
C ASP A 86 -14.85 0.08 -2.44
N TRP A 87 -15.24 1.36 -2.39
CA TRP A 87 -15.95 2.01 -3.49
C TRP A 87 -15.07 2.16 -4.74
N ASP A 88 -13.82 2.54 -4.59
CA ASP A 88 -12.86 2.62 -5.68
C ASP A 88 -12.68 1.26 -6.35
N TYR A 89 -12.50 0.19 -5.56
CA TYR A 89 -12.35 -1.16 -6.10
C TYR A 89 -13.61 -1.64 -6.83
N ARG A 90 -14.80 -1.35 -6.30
CA ARG A 90 -16.08 -1.67 -6.96
C ARG A 90 -16.26 -0.89 -8.26
N LEU A 91 -15.82 0.37 -8.31
CA LEU A 91 -15.90 1.18 -9.51
C LEU A 91 -14.94 0.65 -10.58
N TYR A 92 -13.66 0.44 -10.23
CA TYR A 92 -12.66 -0.10 -11.15
C TYR A 92 -11.45 -0.72 -10.43
N SER A 93 -10.72 0.05 -9.63
CA SER A 93 -9.48 -0.36 -8.94
C SER A 93 -9.31 0.46 -7.66
N ALA A 94 -8.84 -0.12 -6.58
CA ALA A 94 -8.44 0.67 -5.42
C ALA A 94 -7.31 1.64 -5.80
N VAL A 95 -7.23 2.79 -5.10
CA VAL A 95 -6.21 3.82 -5.33
C VAL A 95 -5.05 3.64 -4.37
N GLY A 96 -4.10 2.83 -4.79
CA GLY A 96 -2.90 2.53 -4.01
C GLY A 96 -3.09 1.46 -2.95
N ALA A 97 -1.97 0.92 -2.52
CA ALA A 97 -1.88 0.00 -1.39
C ALA A 97 -1.21 0.71 -0.20
N ALA A 98 -1.39 0.18 0.99
CA ALA A 98 -0.76 0.64 2.22
C ALA A 98 0.30 -0.35 2.69
N GLY A 99 1.39 0.15 3.24
CA GLY A 99 2.59 -0.64 3.58
C GLY A 99 2.37 -1.69 4.65
N GLU A 100 1.31 -1.56 5.45
CA GLU A 100 0.99 -2.48 6.53
C GLU A 100 0.62 -3.88 6.01
N LEU A 101 -0.04 -3.96 4.84
CA LEU A 101 -0.34 -5.23 4.18
C LEU A 101 -0.69 -5.02 2.71
N PHE A 102 0.16 -5.47 1.82
CA PHE A 102 -0.17 -5.54 0.40
C PHE A 102 0.58 -6.69 -0.28
N ALA A 103 0.11 -7.07 -1.46
CA ALA A 103 0.75 -8.10 -2.25
C ALA A 103 0.79 -7.73 -3.71
N VAL A 104 1.77 -8.27 -4.44
CA VAL A 104 1.91 -8.05 -5.88
C VAL A 104 2.20 -9.35 -6.60
N ARG A 105 1.82 -9.44 -7.89
CA ARG A 105 2.42 -10.46 -8.76
C ARG A 105 3.90 -10.17 -8.90
N ARG A 106 4.74 -11.13 -8.58
CA ARG A 106 6.20 -10.97 -8.61
C ARG A 106 6.69 -10.49 -9.98
N SER A 107 6.09 -10.97 -11.07
CA SER A 107 6.41 -10.56 -12.44
C SER A 107 6.15 -9.07 -12.75
N LEU A 108 5.31 -8.41 -11.96
CA LEU A 108 4.98 -6.99 -12.14
C LEU A 108 5.83 -6.07 -11.25
N TRP A 109 6.65 -6.64 -10.36
CA TRP A 109 7.56 -5.83 -9.54
C TRP A 109 8.60 -5.16 -10.43
N ARG A 110 8.85 -3.90 -10.16
CA ARG A 110 9.90 -3.09 -10.77
C ARG A 110 10.79 -2.47 -9.71
N THR A 111 12.08 -2.45 -9.98
CA THR A 111 13.02 -1.71 -9.14
C THR A 111 12.60 -0.24 -9.09
N MET A 112 12.47 0.29 -7.88
CA MET A 112 12.10 1.67 -7.64
C MET A 112 13.32 2.51 -7.24
N PRO A 113 13.32 3.83 -7.53
CA PRO A 113 14.35 4.72 -6.99
C PRO A 113 14.43 4.62 -5.45
N GLU A 114 15.64 4.54 -4.91
CA GLU A 114 15.87 4.29 -3.47
C GLU A 114 15.33 5.39 -2.56
N ASP A 115 15.18 6.62 -3.09
CA ASP A 115 14.60 7.78 -2.42
C ASP A 115 13.06 7.79 -2.42
N THR A 116 12.40 6.68 -2.83
CA THR A 116 10.94 6.56 -2.82
C THR A 116 10.42 6.53 -1.38
N LEU A 117 9.60 7.53 -1.02
CA LEU A 117 9.07 7.69 0.34
C LEU A 117 7.84 6.83 0.63
N LEU A 118 6.99 6.62 -0.40
CA LEU A 118 5.78 5.79 -0.34
C LEU A 118 5.91 4.69 -1.39
N ASP A 119 6.75 3.71 -1.10
CA ASP A 119 7.08 2.59 -1.99
C ASP A 119 5.87 1.72 -2.32
N ASP A 120 5.04 1.44 -1.35
CA ASP A 120 3.76 0.72 -1.45
C ASP A 120 2.80 1.37 -2.43
N PHE A 121 2.56 2.68 -2.24
CA PHE A 121 1.66 3.47 -3.09
C PHE A 121 2.20 3.58 -4.52
N VAL A 122 3.46 3.94 -4.68
CA VAL A 122 4.08 4.10 -6.01
C VAL A 122 4.10 2.78 -6.76
N CYS A 123 4.51 1.68 -6.10
CA CYS A 123 4.54 0.35 -6.70
C CYS A 123 3.15 -0.08 -7.20
N SER A 124 2.14 -0.01 -6.33
CA SER A 124 0.77 -0.44 -6.67
C SER A 124 0.18 0.41 -7.80
N MET A 125 0.38 1.73 -7.79
CA MET A 125 -0.11 2.62 -8.84
C MET A 125 0.63 2.47 -10.16
N LEU A 126 1.91 2.09 -10.17
CA LEU A 126 2.63 1.71 -11.40
C LEU A 126 2.03 0.44 -12.02
N ILE A 127 1.68 -0.55 -11.21
CA ILE A 127 1.00 -1.77 -11.66
C ILE A 127 -0.38 -1.43 -12.25
N ALA A 128 -1.14 -0.54 -11.60
CA ALA A 128 -2.41 -0.06 -12.14
C ALA A 128 -2.24 0.71 -13.46
N ALA A 129 -1.18 1.51 -13.59
CA ALA A 129 -0.86 2.22 -14.82
C ALA A 129 -0.48 1.31 -16.00
N ASP A 130 -0.08 0.08 -15.72
CA ASP A 130 0.20 -0.95 -16.72
C ASP A 130 -1.06 -1.75 -17.14
N GLY A 131 -2.24 -1.34 -16.65
CA GLY A 131 -3.54 -1.92 -17.05
C GLY A 131 -4.05 -3.01 -16.12
N TYR A 132 -3.36 -3.28 -15.01
CA TYR A 132 -3.85 -4.20 -13.98
C TYR A 132 -4.75 -3.47 -12.97
N LYS A 133 -5.44 -4.24 -12.13
CA LYS A 133 -6.24 -3.73 -11.02
C LYS A 133 -5.50 -3.90 -9.69
N ILE A 134 -5.73 -2.98 -8.78
CA ILE A 134 -5.44 -3.13 -7.37
C ILE A 134 -6.73 -3.62 -6.72
N ALA A 135 -6.78 -4.89 -6.29
CA ALA A 135 -7.90 -5.41 -5.53
C ALA A 135 -7.83 -4.91 -4.08
N TYR A 136 -8.98 -4.60 -3.51
CA TYR A 136 -9.08 -4.34 -2.07
C TYR A 136 -9.66 -5.57 -1.36
N CYS A 137 -8.89 -6.14 -0.44
CA CYS A 137 -9.24 -7.34 0.31
C CYS A 137 -9.43 -7.00 1.79
N LYS A 138 -10.66 -6.72 2.19
CA LYS A 138 -11.01 -6.37 3.58
C LYS A 138 -10.97 -7.56 4.55
N GLU A 139 -11.01 -8.78 4.00
CA GLU A 139 -10.90 -10.04 4.73
C GLU A 139 -9.46 -10.33 5.17
N ALA A 140 -8.47 -9.79 4.46
CA ALA A 140 -7.07 -9.80 4.83
C ALA A 140 -6.70 -8.50 5.53
N TYR A 141 -6.44 -8.53 6.83
CA TYR A 141 -6.15 -7.32 7.58
C TYR A 141 -4.91 -7.41 8.44
N ALA A 142 -4.29 -6.26 8.63
CA ALA A 142 -3.16 -6.02 9.51
C ALA A 142 -3.62 -5.19 10.72
N LEU A 143 -3.37 -5.69 11.94
CA LEU A 143 -3.59 -4.98 13.18
C LEU A 143 -2.33 -4.21 13.55
N GLU A 144 -2.44 -2.91 13.69
CA GLU A 144 -1.36 -2.04 14.17
C GLU A 144 -1.66 -1.55 15.59
N THR A 145 -0.64 -1.58 16.43
CA THR A 145 -0.71 -0.96 17.77
C THR A 145 -0.53 0.56 17.60
N PRO A 146 -1.37 1.39 18.22
CA PRO A 146 -1.23 2.83 18.15
C PRO A 146 0.15 3.29 18.63
N SER A 147 0.75 4.27 17.93
CA SER A 147 2.00 4.89 18.35
C SER A 147 1.80 5.66 19.67
N ALA A 148 2.66 5.41 20.65
CA ALA A 148 2.60 6.08 21.94
C ALA A 148 3.34 7.44 21.95
N ASP A 149 4.15 7.75 20.90
CA ASP A 149 4.98 8.96 20.86
C ASP A 149 4.47 9.97 19.82
N MET A 150 4.04 11.13 20.31
CA MET A 150 3.59 12.27 19.50
C MET A 150 4.70 12.84 18.59
N GLY A 151 5.96 12.76 18.98
CA GLY A 151 7.10 13.24 18.20
C GLY A 151 7.36 12.38 16.96
N GLU A 152 7.30 11.08 17.11
CA GLU A 152 7.43 10.12 16.00
C GLU A 152 6.26 10.24 15.04
N GLU A 153 5.04 10.45 15.53
CA GLU A 153 3.85 10.66 14.71
C GLU A 153 3.98 11.94 13.84
N GLY A 154 4.53 13.01 14.40
CA GLY A 154 4.80 14.24 13.63
C GLY A 154 5.83 14.03 12.50
N LYS A 155 6.87 13.23 12.72
CA LYS A 155 7.84 12.85 11.69
C LYS A 155 7.20 11.99 10.61
N ARG A 156 6.38 11.01 11.02
CA ARG A 156 5.63 10.13 10.11
C ARG A 156 4.71 10.94 9.20
N LYS A 157 3.90 11.87 9.74
CA LYS A 157 2.99 12.73 8.96
C LYS A 157 3.73 13.60 7.94
N ARG A 158 4.86 14.20 8.33
CA ARG A 158 5.71 14.97 7.40
C ARG A 158 6.27 14.10 6.27
N ARG A 159 6.73 12.89 6.58
CA ARG A 159 7.19 11.94 5.57
C ARG A 159 6.07 11.54 4.61
N ILE A 160 4.86 11.28 5.12
CA ILE A 160 3.68 10.93 4.29
C ILE A 160 3.31 12.10 3.37
N ALA A 161 3.29 13.33 3.88
CA ALA A 161 2.98 14.51 3.07
C ALA A 161 4.02 14.73 1.94
N ALA A 162 5.31 14.67 2.29
CA ALA A 162 6.39 14.78 1.30
C ALA A 162 6.33 13.64 0.27
N GLY A 163 6.06 12.41 0.73
CA GLY A 163 5.88 11.24 -0.14
C GLY A 163 4.66 11.35 -1.05
N GLY A 164 3.58 11.97 -0.56
CA GLY A 164 2.40 12.28 -1.37
C GLY A 164 2.75 13.17 -2.57
N LEU A 165 3.41 14.30 -2.33
CA LEU A 165 3.87 15.20 -3.40
C LEU A 165 4.86 14.51 -4.36
N GLN A 166 5.82 13.76 -3.82
CA GLN A 166 6.75 12.98 -4.64
C GLN A 166 6.01 11.96 -5.53
N SER A 167 5.01 11.29 -4.98
CA SER A 167 4.21 10.29 -5.70
C SER A 167 3.42 10.92 -6.85
N VAL A 168 2.82 12.10 -6.65
CA VAL A 168 2.11 12.82 -7.73
C VAL A 168 3.07 13.13 -8.88
N TRP A 169 4.29 13.60 -8.57
CA TRP A 169 5.30 13.87 -9.59
C TRP A 169 5.75 12.60 -10.33
N ARG A 170 6.00 11.50 -9.61
CA ARG A 170 6.44 10.22 -10.20
C ARG A 170 5.36 9.56 -11.04
N LEU A 171 4.11 9.71 -10.62
CA LEU A 171 2.93 9.13 -11.27
C LEU A 171 2.23 10.13 -12.21
N ARG A 172 2.88 11.25 -12.60
CA ARG A 172 2.27 12.29 -13.44
C ARG A 172 1.66 11.79 -14.76
N LYS A 173 2.11 10.63 -15.25
CA LYS A 173 1.50 9.98 -16.40
C LYS A 173 0.02 9.64 -16.18
N LEU A 174 -0.38 9.33 -14.93
CA LEU A 174 -1.76 9.04 -14.55
C LEU A 174 -2.68 10.28 -14.62
N LEU A 175 -2.12 11.49 -14.76
CA LEU A 175 -2.90 12.71 -14.93
C LEU A 175 -3.48 12.88 -16.35
N ASN A 176 -3.25 11.93 -17.26
CA ASN A 176 -3.82 11.94 -18.60
C ASN A 176 -5.19 11.23 -18.63
N PRO A 177 -6.34 11.95 -18.69
CA PRO A 177 -7.67 11.36 -18.66
C PRO A 177 -7.95 10.48 -19.88
N PHE A 178 -7.41 10.84 -21.05
CA PHE A 178 -7.66 10.11 -22.29
C PHE A 178 -6.98 8.73 -22.31
N ARG A 179 -5.91 8.57 -21.56
CA ARG A 179 -5.19 7.29 -21.47
C ARG A 179 -5.70 6.40 -20.35
N TYR A 180 -6.08 6.98 -19.21
CA TYR A 180 -6.36 6.22 -17.99
C TYR A 180 -7.83 6.24 -17.56
N GLY A 181 -8.68 7.07 -18.19
CA GLY A 181 -10.13 7.03 -18.00
C GLY A 181 -10.57 7.00 -16.54
N VAL A 182 -11.23 5.91 -16.13
CA VAL A 182 -11.73 5.75 -14.75
C VAL A 182 -10.58 5.76 -13.71
N LEU A 183 -9.45 5.15 -14.02
CA LEU A 183 -8.29 5.17 -13.11
C LEU A 183 -7.77 6.60 -12.89
N TRP A 184 -7.75 7.44 -13.94
CA TRP A 184 -7.42 8.85 -13.81
C TRP A 184 -8.38 9.56 -12.85
N PHE A 185 -9.69 9.37 -13.03
CA PHE A 185 -10.71 9.98 -12.16
C PHE A 185 -10.51 9.58 -10.71
N GLN A 186 -10.35 8.29 -10.42
CA GLN A 186 -10.10 7.77 -9.08
C GLN A 186 -8.81 8.34 -8.47
N TYR A 187 -7.72 8.35 -9.25
CA TYR A 187 -6.43 8.88 -8.79
C TYR A 187 -6.49 10.37 -8.45
N VAL A 188 -7.12 11.18 -9.32
CA VAL A 188 -7.22 12.63 -9.10
C VAL A 188 -8.16 12.94 -7.93
N SER A 189 -9.33 12.30 -7.84
CA SER A 189 -10.32 12.56 -6.80
C SER A 189 -9.89 12.08 -5.42
N HIS A 190 -9.14 10.99 -5.35
CA HIS A 190 -8.74 10.39 -4.07
C HIS A 190 -7.38 10.91 -3.57
N ARG A 191 -6.46 11.27 -4.48
CA ARG A 191 -5.06 11.53 -4.09
C ARG A 191 -4.51 12.90 -4.50
N VAL A 192 -4.95 13.47 -5.60
CA VAL A 192 -4.44 14.73 -6.12
C VAL A 192 -5.28 15.90 -5.65
#